data_d1d69db44839f20e14c2b2ce9044d409
#
_entry.id   d1d69db44839f20e14c2b2ce9044d409
#
_cell.length_a   1.000
_cell.length_b   1.000
_cell.length_c   1.000
_cell.angle_alpha   90.00
_cell.angle_beta   90.00
_cell.angle_gamma   90.00
#
_symmetry.space_group_name_H-M   'P 1'
#
loop_
_entity.id
_entity.type
_entity.pdbx_description
1 polymer ?
#
loop_
_entity_poly.entity_id
_entity_poly.type
_entity_poly.pdbx_seq_one_letter_code
_entity_poly.pdbx_strand_id
1 'polypeptide(L)'
;MTEWTFADVWEAAADAVPGGTAQVHGDRRDTWSVFDRRADGVAATLLDAGLSRQDSVALALYNGTEYLESAFGAFKAGLVPVNTNYRYGPDELTYLWDDADASAVVFHGALTDTVAQVRDRLPGVRLWLHADDATTPCPDWAVPYEQAAASAGGRVRAPWGRSGDDLLLIYTGGTTGRPKGVMWRQHDMYRVSDVARDPDTADLAHVRSRITASQNRPVGLPGSPLMHGTGFVFAGTVLSRGGTVVTATSRRLDVPELLDLITGERVSALCIVGDAFCRPILDTLREHPGRWDLTSLTAVSSSGMMWSPANKDALLEYAPDALLVDMLSSSEASGMGRSVVSARKRASASRFRLGENSFVIDENDVPVVPGSGQVGRVAVRGILPLGYHKDPVKTAATFPVIDGVRCSVPGDFATVEADGSVTLLGRGSTSINTGGEKVFPEEVEEALKSHPDVVDALVVGVPDERFGSAVAALVQTRDDVDTGVLVEHVRSRLAGYKAPRHVLVVDDVGRGPNGKADYVAARTRIEAWLAAPATIPER
;
A
#
# COMPACT_ATOMS: atom_id res chain seq x y z
N MET A 1 -6.89 6.31 29.33
CA MET A 1 -7.37 6.97 28.10
C MET A 1 -8.36 6.01 27.45
N THR A 2 -9.51 6.49 27.03
CA THR A 2 -10.51 5.66 26.34
C THR A 2 -9.93 5.30 24.98
N GLU A 3 -9.82 4.02 24.68
CA GLU A 3 -9.34 3.53 23.39
C GLU A 3 -10.51 3.46 22.39
N TRP A 4 -10.32 3.92 21.15
CA TRP A 4 -11.35 4.02 20.14
C TRP A 4 -11.11 3.06 19.00
N THR A 5 -12.20 2.73 18.30
CA THR A 5 -12.18 2.02 17.03
C THR A 5 -12.31 3.00 15.87
N PHE A 6 -12.04 2.55 14.65
CA PHE A 6 -12.36 3.31 13.45
C PHE A 6 -13.85 3.60 13.35
N ALA A 7 -14.70 2.68 13.81
CA ALA A 7 -16.14 2.90 13.83
C ALA A 7 -16.54 4.10 14.72
N ASP A 8 -15.92 4.27 15.88
CA ASP A 8 -16.21 5.40 16.77
C ASP A 8 -15.83 6.73 16.13
N VAL A 9 -14.67 6.78 15.45
CA VAL A 9 -14.18 7.97 14.76
C VAL A 9 -15.04 8.33 13.54
N TRP A 10 -15.41 7.32 12.72
CA TRP A 10 -16.22 7.58 11.52
C TRP A 10 -17.67 7.88 11.83
N GLU A 11 -18.24 7.32 12.92
CA GLU A 11 -19.54 7.75 13.44
C GLU A 11 -19.48 9.19 13.97
N ALA A 12 -18.40 9.57 14.65
CA ALA A 12 -18.21 10.96 15.08
C ALA A 12 -18.13 11.93 13.89
N ALA A 13 -17.54 11.49 12.77
CA ALA A 13 -17.53 12.27 11.52
C ALA A 13 -18.94 12.36 10.90
N ALA A 14 -19.69 11.26 10.86
CA ALA A 14 -21.07 11.24 10.37
C ALA A 14 -21.99 12.14 11.21
N ASP A 15 -21.80 12.17 12.52
CA ASP A 15 -22.53 13.06 13.41
C ASP A 15 -22.13 14.55 13.23
N ALA A 16 -20.85 14.81 12.94
CA ALA A 16 -20.33 16.17 12.79
C ALA A 16 -20.76 16.81 11.46
N VAL A 17 -20.78 16.04 10.38
CA VAL A 17 -21.03 16.53 9.01
C VAL A 17 -21.95 15.60 8.21
N PRO A 18 -23.18 15.31 8.70
CA PRO A 18 -24.06 14.29 8.11
C PRO A 18 -24.43 14.55 6.64
N GLY A 19 -24.51 15.81 6.23
CA GLY A 19 -24.82 16.22 4.85
C GLY A 19 -23.58 16.37 3.97
N GLY A 20 -22.36 16.28 4.52
CA GLY A 20 -21.13 16.32 3.75
C GLY A 20 -20.98 15.04 2.94
N THR A 21 -20.29 15.11 1.79
CA THR A 21 -19.96 13.93 0.98
C THR A 21 -18.89 13.10 1.69
N ALA A 22 -19.13 11.80 1.84
CA ALA A 22 -18.17 10.84 2.39
C ALA A 22 -17.46 10.06 1.27
N GLN A 23 -18.20 9.64 0.24
CA GLN A 23 -17.68 8.83 -0.85
C GLN A 23 -18.17 9.33 -2.21
N VAL A 24 -17.31 9.22 -3.22
CA VAL A 24 -17.63 9.42 -4.64
C VAL A 24 -17.06 8.26 -5.45
N HIS A 25 -17.91 7.63 -6.27
CA HIS A 25 -17.52 6.59 -7.21
C HIS A 25 -18.36 6.67 -8.47
N GLY A 26 -17.75 7.06 -9.59
CA GLY A 26 -18.50 7.40 -10.80
C GLY A 26 -19.54 8.49 -10.54
N ASP A 27 -20.80 8.20 -10.87
CA ASP A 27 -21.92 9.13 -10.63
C ASP A 27 -22.49 9.05 -9.20
N ARG A 28 -22.10 8.05 -8.42
CA ARG A 28 -22.57 7.85 -7.06
C ARG A 28 -21.86 8.79 -6.09
N ARG A 29 -22.67 9.49 -5.27
CA ARG A 29 -22.21 10.40 -4.22
C ARG A 29 -22.95 10.11 -2.94
N ASP A 30 -22.28 9.52 -1.98
CA ASP A 30 -22.85 9.21 -0.67
C ASP A 30 -22.48 10.29 0.34
N THR A 31 -23.49 10.81 1.04
CA THR A 31 -23.25 11.67 2.19
C THR A 31 -22.75 10.84 3.39
N TRP A 32 -22.18 11.49 4.39
CA TRP A 32 -21.77 10.83 5.63
C TRP A 32 -22.91 10.08 6.30
N SER A 33 -24.15 10.65 6.28
CA SER A 33 -25.31 9.96 6.84
C SER A 33 -25.74 8.74 6.00
N VAL A 34 -25.52 8.74 4.69
CA VAL A 34 -25.79 7.58 3.82
C VAL A 34 -24.74 6.51 4.07
N PHE A 35 -23.46 6.88 4.07
CA PHE A 35 -22.34 5.98 4.32
C PHE A 35 -22.46 5.28 5.70
N ASP A 36 -22.76 6.03 6.78
CA ASP A 36 -22.97 5.51 8.12
C ASP A 36 -24.12 4.50 8.18
N ARG A 37 -25.28 4.86 7.58
CA ARG A 37 -26.46 3.99 7.55
C ARG A 37 -26.25 2.72 6.73
N ARG A 38 -25.55 2.79 5.58
CA ARG A 38 -25.27 1.62 4.75
C ARG A 38 -24.28 0.68 5.46
N ALA A 39 -23.29 1.23 6.16
CA ALA A 39 -22.42 0.44 7.02
C ALA A 39 -23.16 -0.22 8.19
N ASP A 40 -24.20 0.43 8.74
CA ASP A 40 -25.10 -0.20 9.72
C ASP A 40 -25.85 -1.39 9.13
N GLY A 41 -26.32 -1.28 7.86
CA GLY A 41 -26.96 -2.39 7.15
C GLY A 41 -26.02 -3.59 7.00
N VAL A 42 -24.80 -3.35 6.56
CA VAL A 42 -23.77 -4.41 6.46
C VAL A 42 -23.50 -5.02 7.84
N ALA A 43 -23.31 -4.19 8.89
CA ALA A 43 -23.10 -4.67 10.25
C ALA A 43 -24.24 -5.55 10.76
N ALA A 44 -25.51 -5.13 10.55
CA ALA A 44 -26.69 -5.90 10.92
C ALA A 44 -26.70 -7.27 10.23
N THR A 45 -26.47 -7.29 8.92
CA THR A 45 -26.46 -8.54 8.13
C THR A 45 -25.35 -9.49 8.60
N LEU A 46 -24.16 -8.99 8.93
CA LEU A 46 -23.07 -9.80 9.48
C LEU A 46 -23.45 -10.41 10.85
N LEU A 47 -24.08 -9.62 11.72
CA LEU A 47 -24.54 -10.10 13.02
C LEU A 47 -25.70 -11.10 12.89
N ASP A 48 -26.66 -10.88 12.00
CA ASP A 48 -27.78 -11.77 11.74
C ASP A 48 -27.33 -13.11 11.14
N ALA A 49 -26.20 -13.12 10.41
CA ALA A 49 -25.54 -14.36 9.95
C ALA A 49 -24.80 -15.10 11.08
N GLY A 50 -24.90 -14.62 12.32
CA GLY A 50 -24.33 -15.26 13.51
C GLY A 50 -22.83 -15.06 13.68
N LEU A 51 -22.22 -14.03 13.07
CA LEU A 51 -20.84 -13.69 13.31
C LEU A 51 -20.66 -13.19 14.76
N SER A 52 -19.55 -13.53 15.35
CA SER A 52 -19.17 -13.23 16.73
C SER A 52 -18.00 -12.23 16.77
N ARG A 53 -17.75 -11.67 17.94
CA ARG A 53 -16.62 -10.72 18.13
C ARG A 53 -15.31 -11.29 17.57
N GLN A 54 -14.61 -10.47 16.79
CA GLN A 54 -13.33 -10.78 16.14
C GLN A 54 -13.42 -11.87 15.05
N ASP A 55 -14.61 -12.26 14.60
CA ASP A 55 -14.74 -13.04 13.38
C ASP A 55 -14.26 -12.22 12.17
N SER A 56 -13.60 -12.85 11.23
CA SER A 56 -13.00 -12.18 10.08
C SER A 56 -13.99 -12.01 8.92
N VAL A 57 -13.93 -10.84 8.29
CA VAL A 57 -14.71 -10.47 7.10
C VAL A 57 -13.74 -10.17 5.96
N ALA A 58 -13.64 -11.07 4.99
CA ALA A 58 -12.74 -10.90 3.84
C ALA A 58 -13.35 -9.97 2.80
N LEU A 59 -12.57 -9.01 2.32
CA LEU A 59 -12.97 -7.98 1.37
C LEU A 59 -12.30 -8.22 0.00
N ALA A 60 -12.94 -9.01 -0.86
CA ALA A 60 -12.49 -9.32 -2.22
C ALA A 60 -13.13 -8.34 -3.22
N LEU A 61 -12.79 -7.06 -3.07
CA LEU A 61 -13.42 -5.94 -3.76
C LEU A 61 -12.41 -5.08 -4.50
N TYR A 62 -12.81 -4.53 -5.64
CA TYR A 62 -12.13 -3.41 -6.29
C TYR A 62 -12.33 -2.12 -5.49
N ASN A 63 -11.68 -1.03 -5.90
CA ASN A 63 -11.99 0.29 -5.34
C ASN A 63 -13.45 0.62 -5.64
N GLY A 64 -14.18 1.07 -4.62
CA GLY A 64 -15.61 1.39 -4.73
C GLY A 64 -16.17 1.72 -3.35
N THR A 65 -17.42 2.11 -3.33
CA THR A 65 -18.12 2.45 -2.08
C THR A 65 -18.29 1.24 -1.17
N GLU A 66 -18.50 0.06 -1.75
CA GLU A 66 -18.74 -1.22 -1.06
C GLU A 66 -17.54 -1.63 -0.20
N TYR A 67 -16.31 -1.28 -0.64
CA TYR A 67 -15.10 -1.60 0.12
C TYR A 67 -15.08 -0.91 1.49
N LEU A 68 -15.29 0.41 1.49
CA LEU A 68 -15.24 1.20 2.73
C LEU A 68 -16.50 1.00 3.57
N GLU A 69 -17.67 0.81 2.98
CA GLU A 69 -18.92 0.44 3.67
C GLU A 69 -18.77 -0.91 4.40
N SER A 70 -18.18 -1.91 3.74
CA SER A 70 -17.95 -3.24 4.33
C SER A 70 -16.94 -3.19 5.47
N ALA A 71 -15.84 -2.45 5.30
CA ALA A 71 -14.87 -2.25 6.38
C ALA A 71 -15.49 -1.52 7.58
N PHE A 72 -16.28 -0.47 7.33
CA PHE A 72 -16.98 0.27 8.37
C PHE A 72 -18.03 -0.60 9.08
N GLY A 73 -18.80 -1.38 8.33
CA GLY A 73 -19.77 -2.33 8.88
C GLY A 73 -19.11 -3.39 9.77
N ALA A 74 -17.99 -3.95 9.33
CA ALA A 74 -17.20 -4.88 10.15
C ALA A 74 -16.69 -4.21 11.44
N PHE A 75 -16.15 -2.99 11.36
CA PHE A 75 -15.74 -2.24 12.55
C PHE A 75 -16.91 -1.93 13.50
N LYS A 76 -18.10 -1.56 12.96
CA LYS A 76 -19.31 -1.33 13.77
C LYS A 76 -19.73 -2.57 14.54
N ALA A 77 -19.60 -3.74 13.93
CA ALA A 77 -19.95 -5.03 14.52
C ALA A 77 -18.85 -5.62 15.43
N GLY A 78 -17.69 -4.98 15.59
CA GLY A 78 -16.57 -5.53 16.34
C GLY A 78 -15.94 -6.75 15.68
N LEU A 79 -15.98 -6.79 14.34
CA LEU A 79 -15.43 -7.83 13.47
C LEU A 79 -14.12 -7.34 12.85
N VAL A 80 -13.37 -8.26 12.24
CA VAL A 80 -12.04 -8.02 11.70
C VAL A 80 -12.09 -7.94 10.17
N PRO A 81 -11.99 -6.75 9.56
CA PRO A 81 -11.86 -6.67 8.12
C PRO A 81 -10.50 -7.20 7.67
N VAL A 82 -10.52 -8.00 6.60
CA VAL A 82 -9.35 -8.66 6.01
C VAL A 82 -9.27 -8.29 4.54
N ASN A 83 -8.22 -7.59 4.14
CA ASN A 83 -8.02 -7.28 2.74
C ASN A 83 -7.74 -8.54 1.93
N THR A 84 -8.35 -8.65 0.76
CA THR A 84 -8.11 -9.73 -0.20
C THR A 84 -7.60 -9.16 -1.51
N ASN A 85 -6.52 -9.71 -2.03
CA ASN A 85 -6.09 -9.36 -3.38
C ASN A 85 -7.02 -10.02 -4.41
N TYR A 86 -7.82 -9.21 -5.10
CA TYR A 86 -8.80 -9.65 -6.11
C TYR A 86 -8.18 -10.32 -7.35
N ARG A 87 -6.86 -10.42 -7.42
CA ARG A 87 -6.12 -11.09 -8.50
C ARG A 87 -5.67 -12.48 -8.15
N TYR A 88 -5.89 -12.89 -6.90
CA TYR A 88 -5.56 -14.23 -6.46
C TYR A 88 -6.42 -15.27 -7.18
N GLY A 89 -5.75 -16.35 -7.58
CA GLY A 89 -6.42 -17.53 -8.09
C GLY A 89 -7.11 -18.35 -6.96
N PRO A 90 -7.84 -19.41 -7.34
CA PRO A 90 -8.61 -20.21 -6.38
C PRO A 90 -7.81 -20.73 -5.19
N ASP A 91 -6.58 -21.20 -5.41
CA ASP A 91 -5.75 -21.78 -4.33
C ASP A 91 -5.23 -20.71 -3.38
N GLU A 92 -4.89 -19.53 -3.89
CA GLU A 92 -4.43 -18.39 -3.08
C GLU A 92 -5.59 -17.82 -2.25
N LEU A 93 -6.79 -17.71 -2.83
CA LEU A 93 -8.01 -17.29 -2.11
C LEU A 93 -8.38 -18.30 -1.01
N THR A 94 -8.34 -19.60 -1.33
CA THR A 94 -8.60 -20.64 -0.33
C THR A 94 -7.62 -20.51 0.83
N TYR A 95 -6.32 -20.41 0.52
CA TYR A 95 -5.30 -20.26 1.57
C TYR A 95 -5.54 -19.02 2.43
N LEU A 96 -5.74 -17.85 1.80
CA LEU A 96 -5.89 -16.59 2.55
C LEU A 96 -7.12 -16.61 3.45
N TRP A 97 -8.26 -17.07 2.95
CA TRP A 97 -9.51 -17.06 3.70
C TRP A 97 -9.55 -18.13 4.80
N ASP A 98 -8.89 -19.28 4.59
CA ASP A 98 -8.70 -20.30 5.62
C ASP A 98 -7.71 -19.83 6.71
N ASP A 99 -6.58 -19.25 6.31
CA ASP A 99 -5.60 -18.68 7.24
C ASP A 99 -6.18 -17.56 8.09
N ALA A 100 -7.02 -16.72 7.50
CA ALA A 100 -7.69 -15.61 8.18
C ALA A 100 -8.91 -16.04 9.02
N ASP A 101 -9.29 -17.32 9.06
CA ASP A 101 -10.56 -17.79 9.65
C ASP A 101 -11.78 -17.01 9.14
N ALA A 102 -11.85 -16.73 7.83
CA ALA A 102 -12.89 -15.93 7.26
C ALA A 102 -14.29 -16.52 7.56
N SER A 103 -15.13 -15.75 8.24
CA SER A 103 -16.51 -16.09 8.57
C SER A 103 -17.52 -15.48 7.61
N ALA A 104 -17.14 -14.40 6.94
CA ALA A 104 -17.88 -13.80 5.84
C ALA A 104 -16.93 -13.33 4.74
N VAL A 105 -17.44 -13.30 3.50
CA VAL A 105 -16.71 -12.79 2.34
C VAL A 105 -17.61 -11.82 1.58
N VAL A 106 -17.10 -10.63 1.30
CA VAL A 106 -17.73 -9.65 0.40
C VAL A 106 -16.93 -9.65 -0.89
N PHE A 107 -17.59 -9.85 -2.03
CA PHE A 107 -16.91 -9.97 -3.32
C PHE A 107 -17.69 -9.32 -4.46
N HIS A 108 -16.97 -8.78 -5.45
CA HIS A 108 -17.58 -8.25 -6.68
C HIS A 108 -17.99 -9.36 -7.65
N GLY A 109 -19.01 -9.07 -8.45
CA GLY A 109 -19.55 -9.97 -9.47
C GLY A 109 -18.49 -10.57 -10.39
N ALA A 110 -17.47 -9.79 -10.78
CA ALA A 110 -16.35 -10.27 -11.59
C ALA A 110 -15.55 -11.42 -10.97
N LEU A 111 -15.68 -11.65 -9.67
CA LEU A 111 -14.99 -12.73 -8.95
C LEU A 111 -15.91 -13.95 -8.70
N THR A 112 -17.16 -13.90 -9.15
CA THR A 112 -18.18 -14.94 -8.86
C THR A 112 -17.70 -16.34 -9.23
N ASP A 113 -17.16 -16.53 -10.43
CA ASP A 113 -16.68 -17.84 -10.89
C ASP A 113 -15.50 -18.36 -10.07
N THR A 114 -14.59 -17.48 -9.65
CA THR A 114 -13.45 -17.84 -8.81
C THR A 114 -13.91 -18.20 -7.40
N VAL A 115 -14.85 -17.42 -6.84
CA VAL A 115 -15.43 -17.66 -5.52
C VAL A 115 -16.22 -18.98 -5.50
N ALA A 116 -16.99 -19.24 -6.55
CA ALA A 116 -17.75 -20.50 -6.68
C ALA A 116 -16.86 -21.75 -6.65
N GLN A 117 -15.62 -21.68 -7.19
CA GLN A 117 -14.67 -22.79 -7.17
C GLN A 117 -14.08 -23.07 -5.78
N VAL A 118 -14.10 -22.09 -4.88
CA VAL A 118 -13.43 -22.21 -3.57
C VAL A 118 -14.37 -22.30 -2.39
N ARG A 119 -15.63 -21.86 -2.53
CA ARG A 119 -16.57 -21.76 -1.41
C ARG A 119 -16.79 -23.07 -0.65
N ASP A 120 -16.87 -24.20 -1.37
CA ASP A 120 -17.10 -25.51 -0.77
C ASP A 120 -15.86 -26.05 -0.02
N ARG A 121 -14.69 -25.42 -0.25
CA ARG A 121 -13.43 -25.69 0.48
C ARG A 121 -13.33 -24.88 1.78
N LEU A 122 -14.27 -23.95 2.02
CA LEU A 122 -14.26 -22.99 3.13
C LEU A 122 -15.55 -23.09 3.97
N PRO A 123 -15.79 -24.22 4.64
CA PRO A 123 -17.01 -24.46 5.41
C PRO A 123 -17.22 -23.51 6.59
N GLY A 124 -16.16 -22.78 7.01
CA GLY A 124 -16.21 -21.75 8.05
C GLY A 124 -16.90 -20.44 7.59
N VAL A 125 -16.99 -20.20 6.30
CA VAL A 125 -17.65 -18.99 5.76
C VAL A 125 -19.17 -19.16 5.80
N ARG A 126 -19.80 -18.40 6.67
CA ARG A 126 -21.26 -18.44 6.92
C ARG A 126 -22.07 -17.51 6.01
N LEU A 127 -21.41 -16.45 5.48
CA LEU A 127 -22.08 -15.43 4.67
C LEU A 127 -21.21 -15.04 3.47
N TRP A 128 -21.84 -15.04 2.30
CA TRP A 128 -21.28 -14.54 1.04
C TRP A 128 -22.09 -13.33 0.60
N LEU A 129 -21.47 -12.16 0.51
CA LEU A 129 -22.09 -10.92 0.04
C LEU A 129 -21.58 -10.59 -1.35
N HIS A 130 -22.49 -10.54 -2.32
CA HIS A 130 -22.20 -10.25 -3.72
C HIS A 130 -22.45 -8.78 -4.03
N ALA A 131 -21.40 -8.02 -4.33
CA ALA A 131 -21.48 -6.65 -4.82
C ALA A 131 -21.63 -6.68 -6.36
N ASP A 132 -22.74 -6.15 -6.83
CA ASP A 132 -23.04 -6.09 -8.27
C ASP A 132 -22.11 -5.06 -8.96
N ASP A 133 -21.41 -5.53 -9.98
CA ASP A 133 -20.54 -4.72 -10.83
C ASP A 133 -20.90 -4.89 -12.32
N ALA A 134 -22.12 -5.31 -12.60
CA ALA A 134 -22.69 -5.57 -13.91
C ALA A 134 -21.95 -6.66 -14.73
N THR A 135 -21.12 -7.48 -14.11
CA THR A 135 -20.39 -8.57 -14.81
C THR A 135 -21.12 -9.90 -14.69
N THR A 136 -21.55 -10.27 -13.48
CA THR A 136 -22.20 -11.55 -13.20
C THR A 136 -23.35 -11.33 -12.23
N PRO A 137 -24.54 -11.88 -12.48
CA PRO A 137 -25.67 -11.80 -11.55
C PRO A 137 -25.34 -12.43 -10.19
N CYS A 138 -26.01 -11.96 -9.13
CA CYS A 138 -25.86 -12.55 -7.80
C CYS A 138 -26.29 -14.02 -7.82
N PRO A 139 -25.42 -14.95 -7.44
CA PRO A 139 -25.77 -16.36 -7.41
C PRO A 139 -26.66 -16.70 -6.21
N ASP A 140 -27.46 -17.75 -6.33
CA ASP A 140 -28.43 -18.17 -5.29
C ASP A 140 -27.81 -18.48 -3.91
N TRP A 141 -26.50 -18.78 -3.85
CA TRP A 141 -25.78 -19.06 -2.63
C TRP A 141 -25.20 -17.81 -1.95
N ALA A 142 -25.37 -16.62 -2.55
CA ALA A 142 -24.90 -15.35 -1.99
C ALA A 142 -26.06 -14.38 -1.75
N VAL A 143 -25.86 -13.43 -0.84
CA VAL A 143 -26.80 -12.35 -0.57
C VAL A 143 -26.40 -11.12 -1.37
N PRO A 144 -27.32 -10.45 -2.09
CA PRO A 144 -27.02 -9.19 -2.76
C PRO A 144 -26.55 -8.13 -1.77
N TYR A 145 -25.42 -7.49 -2.06
CA TYR A 145 -24.83 -6.46 -1.20
C TYR A 145 -25.79 -5.30 -0.91
N GLU A 146 -26.53 -4.85 -1.89
CA GLU A 146 -27.51 -3.76 -1.73
C GLU A 146 -28.64 -4.12 -0.75
N GLN A 147 -29.04 -5.39 -0.71
CA GLN A 147 -29.99 -5.87 0.30
C GLN A 147 -29.39 -5.79 1.70
N ALA A 148 -28.13 -6.22 1.85
CA ALA A 148 -27.41 -6.15 3.12
C ALA A 148 -27.24 -4.70 3.59
N ALA A 149 -26.77 -3.81 2.71
CA ALA A 149 -26.53 -2.41 3.03
C ALA A 149 -27.82 -1.62 3.37
N ALA A 150 -29.00 -2.09 2.91
CA ALA A 150 -30.29 -1.48 3.20
C ALA A 150 -30.99 -2.05 4.46
N SER A 151 -30.44 -3.08 5.13
CA SER A 151 -31.15 -3.87 6.14
C SER A 151 -31.35 -3.19 7.49
N ALA A 152 -30.52 -2.15 7.85
CA ALA A 152 -30.61 -1.55 9.18
C ALA A 152 -31.73 -0.54 9.34
N GLY A 153 -32.46 -0.65 10.44
CA GLY A 153 -33.44 0.36 10.87
C GLY A 153 -32.85 1.51 11.72
N GLY A 154 -31.56 1.48 12.01
CA GLY A 154 -30.86 2.48 12.81
C GLY A 154 -29.42 2.08 13.10
N ARG A 155 -28.71 2.88 13.92
CA ARG A 155 -27.29 2.64 14.26
C ARG A 155 -27.11 1.31 14.99
N VAL A 156 -26.25 0.46 14.44
CA VAL A 156 -25.99 -0.88 14.95
C VAL A 156 -24.94 -0.86 16.07
N ARG A 157 -25.19 -1.62 17.12
CA ARG A 157 -24.26 -1.90 18.22
C ARG A 157 -24.25 -3.39 18.47
N ALA A 158 -23.09 -4.01 18.35
CA ALA A 158 -22.94 -5.41 18.70
C ALA A 158 -23.11 -5.63 20.21
N PRO A 159 -23.66 -6.78 20.65
CA PRO A 159 -23.94 -7.03 22.06
C PRO A 159 -22.70 -7.05 22.96
N TRP A 160 -21.52 -7.31 22.39
CA TRP A 160 -20.22 -7.30 23.09
C TRP A 160 -19.55 -5.92 23.15
N GLY A 161 -20.14 -4.90 22.52
CA GLY A 161 -19.56 -3.57 22.44
C GLY A 161 -18.38 -3.46 21.47
N ARG A 162 -17.59 -2.41 21.59
CA ARG A 162 -16.38 -2.12 20.82
C ARG A 162 -15.20 -1.93 21.76
N SER A 163 -14.00 -2.25 21.29
CA SER A 163 -12.75 -2.03 22.03
C SER A 163 -11.67 -1.54 21.09
N GLY A 164 -10.80 -0.66 21.55
CA GLY A 164 -9.58 -0.28 20.82
C GLY A 164 -8.67 -1.46 20.51
N ASP A 165 -8.83 -2.58 21.26
CA ASP A 165 -8.17 -3.87 21.00
C ASP A 165 -8.74 -4.66 19.82
N ASP A 166 -9.93 -4.26 19.32
CA ASP A 166 -10.50 -4.94 18.15
C ASP A 166 -9.52 -4.81 16.97
N LEU A 167 -9.37 -5.91 16.22
CA LEU A 167 -8.31 -6.03 15.22
C LEU A 167 -8.75 -5.56 13.84
N LEU A 168 -7.76 -5.30 13.03
CA LEU A 168 -7.80 -5.37 11.57
C LEU A 168 -6.61 -6.21 11.11
N LEU A 169 -6.79 -6.99 10.06
CA LEU A 169 -5.75 -7.79 9.46
C LEU A 169 -5.32 -7.19 8.12
N ILE A 170 -4.01 -6.94 7.96
CA ILE A 170 -3.43 -6.50 6.69
C ILE A 170 -2.62 -7.66 6.12
N TYR A 171 -3.22 -8.38 5.17
CA TYR A 171 -2.51 -9.42 4.43
C TYR A 171 -1.60 -8.79 3.39
N THR A 172 -0.34 -9.20 3.42
CA THR A 172 0.68 -8.73 2.47
C THR A 172 1.30 -9.91 1.76
N GLY A 173 1.40 -9.83 0.42
CA GLY A 173 2.22 -10.75 -0.37
C GLY A 173 3.69 -10.50 -0.02
N GLY A 174 4.32 -11.44 0.66
CA GLY A 174 5.75 -11.42 0.88
C GLY A 174 6.50 -11.77 -0.41
N THR A 175 7.71 -11.22 -0.60
CA THR A 175 8.60 -11.59 -1.71
C THR A 175 9.07 -13.05 -1.66
N THR A 176 8.78 -13.78 -0.58
CA THR A 176 9.35 -15.10 -0.28
C THR A 176 8.33 -16.15 0.16
N GLY A 177 7.03 -16.00 -0.13
CA GLY A 177 6.07 -17.03 0.28
C GLY A 177 4.61 -16.60 0.28
N ARG A 178 3.77 -17.38 0.93
CA ARG A 178 2.33 -17.14 1.07
C ARG A 178 2.05 -15.84 1.81
N PRO A 179 0.96 -15.14 1.47
CA PRO A 179 0.55 -13.92 2.16
C PRO A 179 0.38 -14.14 3.66
N LYS A 180 0.73 -13.14 4.48
CA LYS A 180 0.63 -13.19 5.94
C LYS A 180 -0.19 -12.03 6.45
N GLY A 181 -1.09 -12.29 7.39
CA GLY A 181 -1.92 -11.29 8.04
C GLY A 181 -1.18 -10.59 9.18
N VAL A 182 -0.89 -9.31 9.01
CA VAL A 182 -0.35 -8.47 10.09
C VAL A 182 -1.50 -7.98 10.95
N MET A 183 -1.45 -8.29 12.25
CA MET A 183 -2.50 -7.98 13.23
C MET A 183 -2.29 -6.59 13.83
N TRP A 184 -3.15 -5.65 13.50
CA TRP A 184 -3.17 -4.33 14.11
C TRP A 184 -4.37 -4.18 15.05
N ARG A 185 -4.15 -3.61 16.24
CA ARG A 185 -5.25 -3.07 17.03
C ARG A 185 -5.77 -1.82 16.33
N GLN A 186 -7.08 -1.64 16.25
CA GLN A 186 -7.67 -0.50 15.55
C GLN A 186 -7.22 0.83 16.16
N HIS A 187 -7.17 0.92 17.51
CA HIS A 187 -6.68 2.10 18.19
C HIS A 187 -5.24 2.45 17.82
N ASP A 188 -4.36 1.46 17.77
CA ASP A 188 -2.96 1.66 17.43
C ASP A 188 -2.78 2.11 15.98
N MET A 189 -3.51 1.49 15.04
CA MET A 189 -3.48 1.89 13.63
C MET A 189 -4.02 3.32 13.46
N TYR A 190 -5.10 3.68 14.14
CA TYR A 190 -5.62 5.05 14.14
C TYR A 190 -4.54 6.03 14.63
N ARG A 191 -3.91 5.74 15.77
CA ARG A 191 -2.89 6.61 16.35
C ARG A 191 -1.69 6.83 15.42
N VAL A 192 -1.15 5.78 14.80
CA VAL A 192 0.00 5.95 13.89
C VAL A 192 -0.38 6.66 12.59
N SER A 193 -1.66 6.67 12.22
CA SER A 193 -2.14 7.31 10.99
C SER A 193 -2.50 8.78 11.17
N ASP A 194 -3.08 9.17 12.31
CA ASP A 194 -3.62 10.52 12.54
C ASP A 194 -2.90 11.31 13.65
N VAL A 195 -2.57 10.67 14.78
CA VAL A 195 -2.03 11.36 15.98
C VAL A 195 -0.61 11.90 15.76
N ALA A 196 0.15 11.35 14.83
CA ALA A 196 1.43 11.98 14.43
C ALA A 196 1.25 13.43 13.92
N ARG A 197 0.00 13.88 13.74
CA ARG A 197 -0.36 15.21 13.24
C ARG A 197 -1.18 16.06 14.22
N ASP A 198 -1.81 15.43 15.22
CA ASP A 198 -2.57 16.11 16.28
C ASP A 198 -2.39 15.36 17.61
N PRO A 199 -1.31 15.66 18.36
CA PRO A 199 -1.03 15.03 19.65
C PRO A 199 -2.08 15.35 20.72
N ASP A 200 -2.89 16.40 20.53
CA ASP A 200 -3.91 16.86 21.49
C ASP A 200 -5.26 16.13 21.33
N THR A 201 -5.36 15.13 20.45
CA THR A 201 -6.58 14.32 20.31
C THR A 201 -6.84 13.51 21.59
N ALA A 202 -7.51 14.14 22.56
CA ALA A 202 -7.73 13.57 23.88
C ALA A 202 -8.98 12.69 23.97
N ASP A 203 -10.01 12.95 23.14
CA ASP A 203 -11.29 12.25 23.13
C ASP A 203 -12.07 12.41 21.80
N LEU A 204 -13.15 11.64 21.65
CA LEU A 204 -14.04 11.70 20.48
C LEU A 204 -14.77 13.05 20.35
N ALA A 205 -15.01 13.75 21.44
CA ALA A 205 -15.62 15.09 21.39
C ALA A 205 -14.65 16.08 20.74
N HIS A 206 -13.35 15.97 21.03
CA HIS A 206 -12.31 16.75 20.33
C HIS A 206 -12.27 16.41 18.82
N VAL A 207 -12.29 15.12 18.45
CA VAL A 207 -12.36 14.69 17.03
C VAL A 207 -13.56 15.32 16.34
N ARG A 208 -14.75 15.22 16.92
CA ARG A 208 -15.99 15.83 16.40
C ARG A 208 -15.87 17.35 16.26
N SER A 209 -15.36 18.02 17.27
CA SER A 209 -15.17 19.49 17.27
C SER A 209 -14.22 19.91 16.16
N ARG A 210 -13.09 19.23 16.00
CA ARG A 210 -12.12 19.47 14.94
C ARG A 210 -12.73 19.31 13.54
N ILE A 211 -13.52 18.24 13.33
CA ILE A 211 -14.19 18.00 12.05
C ILE A 211 -15.23 19.09 11.76
N THR A 212 -16.02 19.47 12.76
CA THR A 212 -17.04 20.53 12.64
C THR A 212 -16.41 21.88 12.33
N ALA A 213 -15.30 22.22 12.99
CA ALA A 213 -14.60 23.49 12.79
C ALA A 213 -13.81 23.57 11.47
N SER A 214 -13.51 22.43 10.86
CA SER A 214 -12.69 22.39 9.64
C SER A 214 -13.45 22.96 8.44
N GLN A 215 -12.89 24.03 7.85
CA GLN A 215 -13.36 24.61 6.60
C GLN A 215 -12.83 23.84 5.36
N ASN A 216 -11.70 23.14 5.52
CA ASN A 216 -10.98 22.47 4.44
C ASN A 216 -10.84 20.98 4.77
N ARG A 217 -11.96 20.25 4.78
CA ARG A 217 -11.92 18.79 4.90
C ARG A 217 -11.28 18.18 3.64
N PRO A 218 -10.42 17.16 3.78
CA PRO A 218 -9.70 16.61 2.63
C PRO A 218 -10.67 15.93 1.64
N VAL A 219 -10.43 16.14 0.37
CA VAL A 219 -10.94 15.31 -0.73
C VAL A 219 -9.78 14.44 -1.18
N GLY A 220 -9.85 13.15 -0.86
CA GLY A 220 -8.75 12.21 -1.05
C GLY A 220 -9.03 11.21 -2.15
N LEU A 221 -8.05 11.02 -3.05
CA LEU A 221 -8.11 10.03 -4.12
C LEU A 221 -7.01 8.98 -3.88
N PRO A 222 -7.36 7.76 -3.43
CA PRO A 222 -6.42 6.65 -3.40
C PRO A 222 -6.20 6.15 -4.83
N GLY A 223 -5.12 6.58 -5.49
CA GLY A 223 -4.68 6.01 -6.76
C GLY A 223 -4.27 4.54 -6.61
N SER A 224 -3.73 4.17 -5.44
CA SER A 224 -3.45 2.76 -5.12
C SER A 224 -4.72 2.00 -4.72
N PRO A 225 -4.79 0.67 -5.00
CA PRO A 225 -5.94 -0.13 -4.60
C PRO A 225 -6.17 -0.14 -3.08
N LEU A 226 -7.45 -0.09 -2.67
CA LEU A 226 -7.87 -0.18 -1.25
C LEU A 226 -7.52 -1.54 -0.61
N MET A 227 -7.37 -2.59 -1.41
CA MET A 227 -6.91 -3.90 -0.93
C MET A 227 -5.46 -3.88 -0.41
N HIS A 228 -4.71 -2.80 -0.62
CA HIS A 228 -3.36 -2.62 -0.07
C HIS A 228 -3.38 -1.65 1.10
N GLY A 229 -2.55 -1.92 2.12
CA GLY A 229 -2.44 -1.06 3.31
C GLY A 229 -2.25 0.42 2.99
N THR A 230 -1.48 0.75 1.95
CA THR A 230 -1.26 2.14 1.50
C THR A 230 -2.57 2.83 1.13
N GLY A 231 -3.39 2.23 0.27
CA GLY A 231 -4.68 2.80 -0.15
C GLY A 231 -5.70 2.83 0.98
N PHE A 232 -5.80 1.74 1.75
CA PHE A 232 -6.76 1.63 2.86
C PHE A 232 -6.46 2.62 4.00
N VAL A 233 -5.22 2.69 4.46
CA VAL A 233 -4.82 3.61 5.53
C VAL A 233 -4.96 5.07 5.08
N PHE A 234 -4.63 5.37 3.82
CA PHE A 234 -4.87 6.70 3.26
C PHE A 234 -6.36 7.07 3.28
N ALA A 235 -7.24 6.20 2.76
CA ALA A 235 -8.68 6.42 2.76
C ALA A 235 -9.22 6.56 4.20
N GLY A 236 -8.78 5.68 5.11
CA GLY A 236 -9.11 5.76 6.53
C GLY A 236 -8.72 7.09 7.18
N THR A 237 -7.54 7.62 6.83
CA THR A 237 -7.07 8.94 7.31
C THR A 237 -7.94 10.08 6.78
N VAL A 238 -8.37 10.02 5.52
CA VAL A 238 -9.29 11.00 4.91
C VAL A 238 -10.64 10.98 5.65
N LEU A 239 -11.23 9.79 5.81
CA LEU A 239 -12.50 9.62 6.53
C LEU A 239 -12.41 10.07 7.99
N SER A 240 -11.33 9.77 8.69
CA SER A 240 -11.13 10.17 10.09
C SER A 240 -11.05 11.69 10.30
N ARG A 241 -11.00 12.45 9.21
CA ARG A 241 -11.05 13.93 9.20
C ARG A 241 -12.39 14.48 8.70
N GLY A 242 -13.39 13.63 8.52
CA GLY A 242 -14.67 14.00 7.94
C GLY A 242 -14.55 14.38 6.45
N GLY A 243 -13.53 13.90 5.77
CA GLY A 243 -13.26 14.17 4.36
C GLY A 243 -14.08 13.29 3.41
N THR A 244 -13.82 13.47 2.13
CA THR A 244 -14.44 12.71 1.03
C THR A 244 -13.41 11.78 0.41
N VAL A 245 -13.72 10.50 0.25
CA VAL A 245 -12.90 9.57 -0.53
C VAL A 245 -13.48 9.45 -1.94
N VAL A 246 -12.69 9.77 -2.93
CA VAL A 246 -13.00 9.62 -4.36
C VAL A 246 -12.31 8.37 -4.87
N THR A 247 -13.02 7.48 -5.55
CA THR A 247 -12.45 6.27 -6.15
C THR A 247 -12.71 6.23 -7.64
N ALA A 248 -11.68 5.83 -8.41
CA ALA A 248 -11.82 5.60 -9.84
C ALA A 248 -12.69 4.35 -10.11
N THR A 249 -13.38 4.35 -11.23
CA THR A 249 -14.23 3.22 -11.69
C THR A 249 -13.41 2.17 -12.42
N SER A 250 -12.29 2.56 -13.00
CA SER A 250 -11.38 1.67 -13.70
C SER A 250 -10.71 0.69 -12.73
N ARG A 251 -10.69 -0.59 -13.12
CA ARG A 251 -10.06 -1.68 -12.33
C ARG A 251 -8.52 -1.72 -12.46
N ARG A 252 -7.97 -0.90 -13.35
CA ARG A 252 -6.54 -0.70 -13.58
C ARG A 252 -6.25 0.79 -13.48
N LEU A 253 -4.98 1.15 -13.38
CA LEU A 253 -4.59 2.55 -13.45
C LEU A 253 -4.99 3.11 -14.83
N ASP A 254 -5.97 3.97 -14.84
CA ASP A 254 -6.38 4.80 -15.96
C ASP A 254 -6.01 6.24 -15.61
N VAL A 255 -4.94 6.73 -16.21
CA VAL A 255 -4.38 8.03 -15.87
C VAL A 255 -5.30 9.18 -16.31
N PRO A 256 -5.89 9.17 -17.51
CA PRO A 256 -6.92 10.15 -17.88
C PRO A 256 -8.06 10.24 -16.87
N GLU A 257 -8.66 9.11 -16.47
CA GLU A 257 -9.72 9.09 -15.44
C GLU A 257 -9.22 9.67 -14.11
N LEU A 258 -8.00 9.28 -13.66
CA LEU A 258 -7.42 9.80 -12.43
C LEU A 258 -7.31 11.33 -12.47
N LEU A 259 -6.84 11.89 -13.59
CA LEU A 259 -6.68 13.34 -13.79
C LEU A 259 -8.02 14.05 -13.93
N ASP A 260 -9.01 13.45 -14.59
CA ASP A 260 -10.38 13.95 -14.66
C ASP A 260 -11.01 14.03 -13.26
N LEU A 261 -10.80 13.01 -12.40
CA LEU A 261 -11.25 13.02 -11.00
C LEU A 261 -10.53 14.09 -10.17
N ILE A 262 -9.21 14.27 -10.33
CA ILE A 262 -8.47 15.32 -9.61
C ILE A 262 -9.06 16.69 -9.93
N THR A 263 -9.29 16.97 -11.21
CA THR A 263 -9.83 18.25 -11.69
C THR A 263 -11.30 18.43 -11.29
N GLY A 264 -12.15 17.43 -11.58
CA GLY A 264 -13.61 17.51 -11.39
C GLY A 264 -14.03 17.54 -9.93
N GLU A 265 -13.41 16.71 -9.09
CA GLU A 265 -13.72 16.63 -7.66
C GLU A 265 -12.87 17.58 -6.81
N ARG A 266 -11.98 18.34 -7.42
CA ARG A 266 -11.03 19.22 -6.75
C ARG A 266 -10.27 18.50 -5.63
N VAL A 267 -9.71 17.32 -5.98
CA VAL A 267 -8.96 16.48 -5.06
C VAL A 267 -7.84 17.27 -4.39
N SER A 268 -7.81 17.27 -3.07
CA SER A 268 -6.78 17.97 -2.28
C SER A 268 -5.65 17.04 -1.83
N ALA A 269 -5.90 15.73 -1.76
CA ALA A 269 -4.93 14.73 -1.35
C ALA A 269 -4.93 13.53 -2.30
N LEU A 270 -3.78 13.19 -2.86
CA LEU A 270 -3.59 12.04 -3.75
C LEU A 270 -2.66 11.02 -3.10
N CYS A 271 -2.96 9.73 -3.23
CA CYS A 271 -2.08 8.65 -2.81
C CYS A 271 -1.60 7.86 -4.03
N ILE A 272 -0.29 7.77 -4.22
CA ILE A 272 0.34 7.04 -5.32
C ILE A 272 1.33 5.98 -4.81
N VAL A 273 1.91 5.22 -5.74
CA VAL A 273 2.97 4.24 -5.46
C VAL A 273 4.19 4.58 -6.32
N GLY A 274 5.01 5.51 -5.84
CA GLY A 274 6.27 5.92 -6.46
C GLY A 274 6.17 6.28 -7.94
N ASP A 275 7.26 6.02 -8.64
CA ASP A 275 7.39 6.33 -10.07
C ASP A 275 6.46 5.50 -10.96
N ALA A 276 5.99 4.33 -10.51
CA ALA A 276 5.02 3.53 -11.24
C ALA A 276 3.70 4.27 -11.53
N PHE A 277 3.35 5.24 -10.69
CA PHE A 277 2.18 6.10 -10.87
C PHE A 277 2.57 7.49 -11.35
N CYS A 278 3.62 8.08 -10.76
CA CYS A 278 3.99 9.45 -11.04
C CYS A 278 4.42 9.64 -12.50
N ARG A 279 5.21 8.70 -13.07
CA ARG A 279 5.70 8.81 -14.43
C ARG A 279 4.57 8.77 -15.47
N PRO A 280 3.64 7.79 -15.49
CA PRO A 280 2.50 7.81 -16.41
C PRO A 280 1.65 9.09 -16.27
N ILE A 281 1.48 9.62 -15.04
CA ILE A 281 0.77 10.87 -14.81
C ILE A 281 1.49 12.02 -15.53
N LEU A 282 2.81 12.16 -15.34
CA LEU A 282 3.61 13.21 -15.97
C LEU A 282 3.63 13.09 -17.50
N ASP A 283 3.74 11.87 -18.01
CA ASP A 283 3.76 11.65 -19.46
C ASP A 283 2.41 12.03 -20.08
N THR A 284 1.28 11.65 -19.47
CA THR A 284 -0.06 12.06 -19.90
C THR A 284 -0.28 13.59 -19.85
N LEU A 285 0.23 14.25 -18.79
CA LEU A 285 0.14 15.71 -18.67
C LEU A 285 0.95 16.44 -19.74
N ARG A 286 2.11 15.90 -20.14
CA ARG A 286 2.94 16.44 -21.22
C ARG A 286 2.31 16.24 -22.60
N GLU A 287 1.68 15.09 -22.82
CA GLU A 287 0.97 14.78 -24.07
C GLU A 287 -0.26 15.66 -24.28
N HIS A 288 -0.89 16.13 -23.19
CA HIS A 288 -2.11 16.92 -23.25
C HIS A 288 -2.00 18.20 -22.42
N PRO A 289 -1.14 19.16 -22.80
CA PRO A 289 -0.87 20.36 -22.01
C PRO A 289 -2.11 21.22 -21.80
N GLY A 290 -2.37 21.58 -20.54
CA GLY A 290 -3.48 22.46 -20.14
C GLY A 290 -4.86 21.77 -20.07
N ARG A 291 -4.95 20.48 -20.30
CA ARG A 291 -6.23 19.74 -20.21
C ARG A 291 -6.74 19.61 -18.78
N TRP A 292 -5.87 19.42 -17.80
CA TRP A 292 -6.22 19.19 -16.40
C TRP A 292 -5.62 20.25 -15.47
N ASP A 293 -6.38 20.55 -14.41
CA ASP A 293 -5.98 21.46 -13.34
C ASP A 293 -5.68 20.68 -12.05
N LEU A 294 -4.40 20.62 -11.66
CA LEU A 294 -3.95 19.95 -10.45
C LEU A 294 -3.71 20.92 -9.28
N THR A 295 -4.06 22.20 -9.41
CA THR A 295 -3.80 23.23 -8.39
C THR A 295 -4.58 23.01 -7.09
N SER A 296 -5.62 22.16 -7.09
CA SER A 296 -6.33 21.76 -5.88
C SER A 296 -5.51 20.83 -4.97
N LEU A 297 -4.47 20.15 -5.52
CA LEU A 297 -3.64 19.24 -4.74
C LEU A 297 -2.79 20.01 -3.73
N THR A 298 -3.00 19.73 -2.46
CA THR A 298 -2.20 20.24 -1.34
C THR A 298 -1.25 19.19 -0.76
N ALA A 299 -1.53 17.92 -1.03
CA ALA A 299 -0.70 16.80 -0.60
C ALA A 299 -0.70 15.67 -1.62
N VAL A 300 0.48 15.13 -1.93
CA VAL A 300 0.62 13.87 -2.64
C VAL A 300 1.46 12.95 -1.78
N SER A 301 0.88 11.83 -1.35
CA SER A 301 1.58 10.82 -0.55
C SER A 301 1.98 9.64 -1.42
N SER A 302 3.16 9.08 -1.16
CA SER A 302 3.64 7.87 -1.80
C SER A 302 4.21 6.90 -0.76
N SER A 303 4.06 5.61 -0.98
CA SER A 303 4.70 4.56 -0.19
C SER A 303 4.77 3.27 -1.01
N GLY A 304 5.70 2.39 -0.64
CA GLY A 304 5.80 1.03 -1.20
C GLY A 304 6.72 0.89 -2.40
N MET A 305 7.09 2.00 -3.06
CA MET A 305 8.09 2.04 -4.12
C MET A 305 8.86 3.36 -4.09
N MET A 306 10.05 3.35 -4.68
CA MET A 306 10.87 4.53 -4.84
C MET A 306 10.16 5.60 -5.69
N TRP A 307 10.26 6.84 -5.25
CA TRP A 307 9.78 8.02 -5.98
C TRP A 307 10.97 8.97 -6.24
N SER A 308 11.38 9.04 -7.49
CA SER A 308 12.60 9.75 -7.89
C SER A 308 12.50 11.28 -7.68
N PRO A 309 13.61 11.94 -7.35
CA PRO A 309 13.64 13.40 -7.21
C PRO A 309 13.20 14.13 -8.47
N ALA A 310 13.60 13.65 -9.64
CA ALA A 310 13.24 14.26 -10.93
C ALA A 310 11.73 14.25 -11.18
N ASN A 311 11.04 13.13 -10.88
CA ASN A 311 9.59 13.04 -11.02
C ASN A 311 8.85 13.86 -9.95
N LYS A 312 9.38 13.95 -8.73
CA LYS A 312 8.86 14.87 -7.70
C LYS A 312 8.92 16.33 -8.18
N ASP A 313 10.06 16.75 -8.69
CA ASP A 313 10.25 18.11 -9.18
C ASP A 313 9.33 18.43 -10.37
N ALA A 314 9.20 17.52 -11.32
CA ALA A 314 8.30 17.67 -12.46
C ALA A 314 6.81 17.72 -12.05
N LEU A 315 6.39 16.94 -11.04
CA LEU A 315 5.01 17.00 -10.56
C LEU A 315 4.67 18.34 -9.90
N LEU A 316 5.65 18.96 -9.23
CA LEU A 316 5.48 20.29 -8.62
C LEU A 316 5.30 21.42 -9.66
N GLU A 317 5.61 21.21 -10.93
CA GLU A 317 5.30 22.16 -11.99
C GLU A 317 3.79 22.21 -12.27
N TYR A 318 3.08 21.11 -12.08
CA TYR A 318 1.62 21.00 -12.26
C TYR A 318 0.84 21.22 -10.95
N ALA A 319 1.44 20.91 -9.80
CA ALA A 319 0.83 21.04 -8.47
C ALA A 319 1.77 21.84 -7.53
N PRO A 320 1.95 23.17 -7.75
CA PRO A 320 2.98 23.96 -7.08
C PRO A 320 2.77 24.13 -5.57
N ASP A 321 1.54 24.02 -5.09
CA ASP A 321 1.21 24.14 -3.67
C ASP A 321 1.20 22.80 -2.93
N ALA A 322 1.46 21.69 -3.64
CA ALA A 322 1.46 20.37 -3.05
C ALA A 322 2.69 20.12 -2.16
N LEU A 323 2.45 19.45 -1.03
CA LEU A 323 3.49 18.77 -0.26
C LEU A 323 3.59 17.33 -0.78
N LEU A 324 4.74 16.97 -1.32
CA LEU A 324 5.04 15.62 -1.75
C LEU A 324 5.65 14.85 -0.59
N VAL A 325 4.93 13.87 -0.06
CA VAL A 325 5.31 13.11 1.13
C VAL A 325 5.60 11.66 0.73
N ASP A 326 6.86 11.32 0.65
CA ASP A 326 7.31 9.96 0.42
C ASP A 326 7.51 9.26 1.77
N MET A 327 6.77 8.18 2.02
CA MET A 327 6.72 7.50 3.30
C MET A 327 7.46 6.16 3.24
N LEU A 328 8.47 6.02 4.07
CA LEU A 328 9.06 4.74 4.39
C LEU A 328 8.18 4.06 5.44
N SER A 329 7.45 3.05 5.02
CA SER A 329 6.52 2.28 5.86
C SER A 329 6.39 0.85 5.36
N SER A 330 6.04 -0.05 6.25
CA SER A 330 5.64 -1.41 5.93
C SER A 330 4.37 -1.77 6.69
N SER A 331 3.76 -2.91 6.38
CA SER A 331 2.61 -3.39 7.17
C SER A 331 3.00 -3.72 8.61
N GLU A 332 4.26 -4.07 8.84
CA GLU A 332 4.85 -4.38 10.14
C GLU A 332 5.32 -3.15 10.92
N ALA A 333 5.43 -1.99 10.26
CA ALA A 333 5.86 -0.75 10.90
C ALA A 333 5.35 0.48 10.14
N SER A 334 4.49 1.25 10.76
CA SER A 334 4.05 2.54 10.21
C SER A 334 5.00 3.66 10.66
N GLY A 335 5.23 4.66 9.79
CA GLY A 335 5.96 5.87 10.16
C GLY A 335 7.45 5.67 10.39
N MET A 336 8.08 4.69 9.72
CA MET A 336 9.52 4.42 9.81
C MET A 336 10.36 5.65 9.44
N GLY A 337 9.93 6.38 8.41
CA GLY A 337 10.58 7.59 7.95
C GLY A 337 9.77 8.31 6.88
N ARG A 338 10.16 9.53 6.57
CA ARG A 338 9.53 10.32 5.51
C ARG A 338 10.52 11.24 4.82
N SER A 339 10.28 11.48 3.53
CA SER A 339 10.88 12.55 2.75
C SER A 339 9.78 13.54 2.36
N VAL A 340 9.97 14.83 2.62
CA VAL A 340 8.98 15.87 2.30
C VAL A 340 9.61 16.88 1.36
N VAL A 341 9.00 17.06 0.21
CA VAL A 341 9.42 17.95 -0.87
C VAL A 341 8.29 18.94 -1.19
N SER A 342 8.64 20.15 -1.56
CA SER A 342 7.70 21.19 -2.01
C SER A 342 8.42 22.10 -3.00
N ALA A 343 7.68 23.00 -3.68
CA ALA A 343 8.27 23.97 -4.57
C ALA A 343 9.35 24.85 -3.89
N ARG A 344 9.24 25.08 -2.58
CA ARG A 344 10.21 25.85 -1.78
C ARG A 344 11.39 25.00 -1.27
N LYS A 345 11.24 23.68 -1.19
CA LYS A 345 12.23 22.75 -0.67
C LYS A 345 12.32 21.53 -1.57
N ARG A 346 13.16 21.65 -2.60
CA ARG A 346 13.37 20.57 -3.56
C ARG A 346 14.22 19.43 -2.98
N ALA A 347 14.05 18.23 -3.53
CA ALA A 347 14.83 17.07 -3.11
C ALA A 347 16.21 17.12 -3.78
N SER A 348 17.27 17.01 -2.98
CA SER A 348 18.64 16.85 -3.51
C SER A 348 19.04 15.37 -3.67
N ALA A 349 18.33 14.44 -3.02
CA ALA A 349 18.53 12.99 -3.08
C ALA A 349 17.32 12.25 -2.51
N SER A 350 17.20 10.95 -2.79
CA SER A 350 16.18 10.05 -2.19
C SER A 350 16.54 9.72 -0.73
N ARG A 351 16.45 10.71 0.15
CA ARG A 351 16.77 10.57 1.57
C ARG A 351 15.53 10.70 2.44
N PHE A 352 15.47 9.88 3.48
CA PHE A 352 14.38 9.89 4.45
C PHE A 352 14.88 10.44 5.79
N ARG A 353 14.04 11.23 6.46
CA ARG A 353 14.20 11.49 7.88
C ARG A 353 13.46 10.41 8.65
N LEU A 354 14.16 9.73 9.54
CA LEU A 354 13.54 8.75 10.41
C LEU A 354 12.49 9.38 11.32
N GLY A 355 11.46 8.60 11.66
CA GLY A 355 10.52 8.94 12.74
C GLY A 355 11.23 8.93 14.10
N GLU A 356 10.65 9.57 15.11
CA GLU A 356 11.22 9.68 16.47
C GLU A 356 11.51 8.31 17.11
N ASN A 357 10.73 7.30 16.74
CA ASN A 357 10.85 5.94 17.26
C ASN A 357 11.62 5.00 16.31
N SER A 358 12.22 5.54 15.25
CA SER A 358 12.90 4.75 14.22
C SER A 358 14.41 4.96 14.30
N PHE A 359 15.17 3.91 14.08
CA PHE A 359 16.63 3.92 14.11
C PHE A 359 17.17 2.83 13.19
N VAL A 360 18.47 2.84 12.92
CA VAL A 360 19.15 1.82 12.12
C VAL A 360 20.10 1.06 13.00
N ILE A 361 20.06 -0.27 12.94
CA ILE A 361 20.88 -1.20 13.74
C ILE A 361 21.76 -2.06 12.85
N ASP A 362 22.91 -2.41 13.34
CA ASP A 362 23.83 -3.36 12.70
C ASP A 362 23.41 -4.83 12.91
N GLU A 363 24.27 -5.77 12.57
CA GLU A 363 24.03 -7.21 12.74
C GLU A 363 23.97 -7.66 14.21
N ASN A 364 24.54 -6.88 15.13
CA ASN A 364 24.58 -7.12 16.57
C ASN A 364 23.50 -6.33 17.33
N ASP A 365 22.52 -5.77 16.59
CA ASP A 365 21.45 -4.91 17.11
C ASP A 365 21.93 -3.59 17.76
N VAL A 366 23.17 -3.16 17.43
CA VAL A 366 23.73 -1.89 17.91
C VAL A 366 23.36 -0.76 16.94
N PRO A 367 22.97 0.43 17.43
CA PRO A 367 22.69 1.57 16.56
C PRO A 367 23.87 1.96 15.67
N VAL A 368 23.63 2.11 14.38
CA VAL A 368 24.62 2.54 13.38
C VAL A 368 25.02 3.99 13.63
N VAL A 369 26.33 4.27 13.64
CA VAL A 369 26.84 5.63 13.82
C VAL A 369 26.60 6.46 12.56
N PRO A 370 25.96 7.65 12.66
CA PRO A 370 25.76 8.53 11.51
C PRO A 370 27.08 8.90 10.81
N GLY A 371 27.08 8.83 9.49
CA GLY A 371 28.24 9.13 8.65
C GLY A 371 29.32 8.04 8.59
N SER A 372 29.14 6.88 9.24
CA SER A 372 30.07 5.76 9.19
C SER A 372 30.09 5.02 7.86
N GLY A 373 29.05 5.16 7.04
CA GLY A 373 28.85 4.35 5.83
C GLY A 373 28.44 2.89 6.11
N GLN A 374 28.30 2.50 7.39
CA GLN A 374 27.86 1.16 7.76
C GLN A 374 26.41 0.93 7.34
N VAL A 375 26.16 -0.22 6.71
CA VAL A 375 24.82 -0.67 6.36
C VAL A 375 24.17 -1.33 7.56
N GLY A 376 22.91 -0.96 7.84
CA GLY A 376 22.14 -1.56 8.92
C GLY A 376 20.68 -1.81 8.52
N ARG A 377 19.92 -2.39 9.43
CA ARG A 377 18.50 -2.66 9.29
C ARG A 377 17.70 -1.56 9.96
N VAL A 378 16.64 -1.08 9.29
CA VAL A 378 15.72 -0.13 9.90
C VAL A 378 14.87 -0.83 10.96
N ALA A 379 14.84 -0.26 12.15
CA ALA A 379 14.08 -0.73 13.30
C ALA A 379 13.14 0.37 13.81
N VAL A 380 11.99 -0.03 14.36
CA VAL A 380 10.99 0.88 14.94
C VAL A 380 10.52 0.35 16.28
N ARG A 381 10.38 1.24 17.26
CA ARG A 381 9.79 0.94 18.58
C ARG A 381 8.51 1.75 18.81
N GLY A 382 7.81 1.46 19.88
CA GLY A 382 6.59 2.20 20.27
C GLY A 382 5.31 1.51 19.82
N ILE A 383 4.45 2.17 19.03
CA ILE A 383 3.19 1.58 18.59
C ILE A 383 3.45 0.64 17.41
N LEU A 384 3.24 -0.64 17.65
CA LEU A 384 3.55 -1.72 16.71
C LEU A 384 2.37 -2.69 16.60
N PRO A 385 2.22 -3.41 15.48
CA PRO A 385 1.25 -4.49 15.39
C PRO A 385 1.57 -5.61 16.38
N LEU A 386 0.57 -6.42 16.69
CA LEU A 386 0.73 -7.56 17.62
C LEU A 386 1.67 -8.63 17.06
N GLY A 387 1.72 -8.78 15.75
CA GLY A 387 2.52 -9.77 15.04
C GLY A 387 1.80 -10.26 13.80
N TYR A 388 2.19 -11.44 13.34
CA TYR A 388 1.50 -12.13 12.25
C TYR A 388 0.45 -13.11 12.79
N HIS A 389 -0.70 -13.13 12.16
CA HIS A 389 -1.76 -14.08 12.47
C HIS A 389 -1.25 -15.52 12.26
N LYS A 390 -1.47 -16.39 13.24
CA LYS A 390 -1.04 -17.81 13.22
C LYS A 390 0.44 -18.09 12.93
N ASP A 391 1.32 -17.09 12.96
CA ASP A 391 2.75 -17.29 12.69
C ASP A 391 3.64 -16.73 13.82
N PRO A 392 3.72 -17.43 14.98
CA PRO A 392 4.53 -16.98 16.11
C PRO A 392 6.04 -16.97 15.82
N VAL A 393 6.51 -17.86 14.93
CA VAL A 393 7.93 -17.94 14.56
C VAL A 393 8.34 -16.70 13.78
N LYS A 394 7.58 -16.34 12.75
CA LYS A 394 7.84 -15.12 11.98
C LYS A 394 7.61 -13.88 12.82
N THR A 395 6.63 -13.89 13.72
CA THR A 395 6.38 -12.80 14.68
C THR A 395 7.63 -12.55 15.52
N ALA A 396 8.19 -13.57 16.16
CA ALA A 396 9.39 -13.44 16.97
C ALA A 396 10.60 -12.92 16.16
N ALA A 397 10.75 -13.37 14.92
CA ALA A 397 11.84 -12.95 14.05
C ALA A 397 11.71 -11.49 13.57
N THR A 398 10.47 -11.00 13.35
CA THR A 398 10.22 -9.63 12.85
C THR A 398 10.07 -8.62 13.98
N PHE A 399 9.64 -9.07 15.16
CA PHE A 399 9.41 -8.22 16.33
C PHE A 399 10.32 -8.62 17.50
N PRO A 400 11.66 -8.53 17.35
CA PRO A 400 12.59 -8.85 18.42
C PRO A 400 12.48 -7.87 19.59
N VAL A 401 13.07 -8.28 20.73
CA VAL A 401 13.31 -7.38 21.87
C VAL A 401 14.76 -6.92 21.81
N ILE A 402 14.98 -5.61 21.62
CA ILE A 402 16.29 -4.97 21.54
C ILE A 402 16.38 -4.02 22.74
N ASP A 403 17.42 -4.16 23.55
CA ASP A 403 17.63 -3.40 24.80
C ASP A 403 16.39 -3.41 25.72
N GLY A 404 15.71 -4.56 25.82
CA GLY A 404 14.52 -4.72 26.65
C GLY A 404 13.24 -4.12 26.08
N VAL A 405 13.26 -3.55 24.86
CA VAL A 405 12.12 -2.94 24.20
C VAL A 405 11.74 -3.73 22.94
N ARG A 406 10.45 -4.02 22.77
CA ARG A 406 9.94 -4.68 21.56
C ARG A 406 10.06 -3.73 20.38
N CYS A 407 10.72 -4.17 19.32
CA CYS A 407 10.93 -3.43 18.08
C CYS A 407 10.34 -4.18 16.88
N SER A 408 10.00 -3.47 15.82
CA SER A 408 9.74 -4.06 14.50
C SER A 408 10.98 -3.87 13.62
N VAL A 409 11.45 -4.97 13.01
CA VAL A 409 12.58 -4.99 12.07
C VAL A 409 12.10 -5.66 10.77
N PRO A 410 11.41 -4.91 9.86
CA PRO A 410 10.74 -5.50 8.70
C PRO A 410 11.69 -6.05 7.64
N GLY A 411 12.98 -5.71 7.73
CA GLY A 411 14.02 -6.18 6.82
C GLY A 411 14.44 -5.16 5.76
N ASP A 412 14.08 -3.90 5.94
CA ASP A 412 14.58 -2.79 5.12
C ASP A 412 15.99 -2.38 5.58
N PHE A 413 16.92 -2.25 4.62
CA PHE A 413 18.32 -1.87 4.88
C PHE A 413 18.57 -0.42 4.49
N ALA A 414 19.43 0.24 5.26
CA ALA A 414 19.77 1.65 5.04
C ALA A 414 21.18 1.98 5.53
N THR A 415 21.74 3.07 5.02
CA THR A 415 22.87 3.79 5.63
C THR A 415 22.37 5.04 6.33
N VAL A 416 23.07 5.46 7.39
CA VAL A 416 22.79 6.71 8.11
C VAL A 416 23.81 7.75 7.71
N GLU A 417 23.34 8.84 7.11
CA GLU A 417 24.16 9.96 6.70
C GLU A 417 24.64 10.78 7.91
N ALA A 418 25.66 11.62 7.71
CA ALA A 418 26.21 12.45 8.78
C ALA A 418 25.19 13.43 9.40
N ASP A 419 24.15 13.82 8.65
CA ASP A 419 23.05 14.69 9.12
C ASP A 419 21.90 13.93 9.78
N GLY A 420 22.06 12.61 9.97
CA GLY A 420 21.05 11.71 10.54
C GLY A 420 19.93 11.31 9.59
N SER A 421 19.92 11.80 8.35
CA SER A 421 19.02 11.27 7.31
C SER A 421 19.47 9.86 6.90
N VAL A 422 18.56 9.07 6.31
CA VAL A 422 18.88 7.73 5.84
C VAL A 422 18.72 7.61 4.33
N THR A 423 19.65 6.87 3.73
CA THR A 423 19.54 6.38 2.35
C THR A 423 19.07 4.94 2.39
N LEU A 424 17.87 4.69 1.85
CA LEU A 424 17.30 3.35 1.77
C LEU A 424 18.01 2.55 0.68
N LEU A 425 18.43 1.32 1.02
CA LEU A 425 19.12 0.42 0.09
C LEU A 425 18.22 -0.67 -0.48
N GLY A 426 17.06 -0.93 0.17
CA GLY A 426 16.11 -1.95 -0.22
C GLY A 426 15.92 -3.05 0.82
N ARG A 427 15.22 -4.13 0.44
CA ARG A 427 14.93 -5.24 1.35
C ARG A 427 15.98 -6.33 1.30
N GLY A 428 16.39 -6.79 2.48
CA GLY A 428 17.42 -7.83 2.61
C GLY A 428 17.04 -9.18 1.99
N SER A 429 15.75 -9.48 1.89
CA SER A 429 15.23 -10.69 1.24
C SER A 429 15.46 -10.74 -0.27
N THR A 430 15.70 -9.59 -0.90
CA THR A 430 15.96 -9.45 -2.34
C THR A 430 17.44 -9.22 -2.63
N SER A 431 18.28 -9.05 -1.60
CA SER A 431 19.70 -8.78 -1.79
C SER A 431 20.43 -9.90 -2.53
N ILE A 432 21.32 -9.50 -3.45
CA ILE A 432 22.10 -10.39 -4.31
C ILE A 432 23.47 -10.56 -3.66
N ASN A 433 23.86 -11.81 -3.35
CA ASN A 433 25.20 -12.11 -2.84
C ASN A 433 26.11 -12.46 -4.04
N THR A 434 26.97 -11.53 -4.43
CA THR A 434 27.90 -11.69 -5.55
C THR A 434 29.36 -11.64 -5.06
N GLY A 435 30.07 -12.75 -5.15
CA GLY A 435 31.48 -12.83 -4.76
C GLY A 435 31.76 -12.47 -3.29
N GLY A 436 30.81 -12.70 -2.40
CA GLY A 436 30.90 -12.34 -0.97
C GLY A 436 30.39 -10.93 -0.64
N GLU A 437 30.07 -10.13 -1.65
CA GLU A 437 29.52 -8.77 -1.49
C GLU A 437 27.99 -8.79 -1.62
N LYS A 438 27.33 -7.90 -0.90
CA LYS A 438 25.87 -7.75 -0.90
C LYS A 438 25.45 -6.59 -1.80
N VAL A 439 24.61 -6.88 -2.78
CA VAL A 439 24.04 -5.89 -3.69
C VAL A 439 22.52 -5.82 -3.47
N PHE A 440 22.01 -4.64 -3.28
CA PHE A 440 20.57 -4.42 -3.16
C PHE A 440 20.01 -4.08 -4.55
N PRO A 441 19.01 -4.83 -5.06
CA PRO A 441 18.42 -4.57 -6.36
C PRO A 441 18.01 -3.12 -6.57
N GLU A 442 17.36 -2.53 -5.58
CA GLU A 442 16.76 -1.20 -5.65
C GLU A 442 17.81 -0.09 -5.88
N GLU A 443 19.02 -0.21 -5.33
CA GLU A 443 20.08 0.77 -5.57
C GLU A 443 20.58 0.74 -7.03
N VAL A 444 20.61 -0.46 -7.63
CA VAL A 444 21.02 -0.64 -9.04
C VAL A 444 19.89 -0.22 -9.97
N GLU A 445 18.64 -0.52 -9.62
CA GLU A 445 17.44 -0.06 -10.35
C GLU A 445 17.38 1.46 -10.41
N GLU A 446 17.68 2.14 -9.29
CA GLU A 446 17.73 3.60 -9.24
C GLU A 446 18.83 4.16 -10.15
N ALA A 447 20.02 3.56 -10.10
CA ALA A 447 21.11 3.96 -10.97
C ALA A 447 20.72 3.80 -12.44
N LEU A 448 20.11 2.67 -12.84
CA LEU A 448 19.63 2.43 -14.19
C LEU A 448 18.55 3.45 -14.60
N LYS A 449 17.55 3.67 -13.75
CA LYS A 449 16.44 4.61 -14.01
C LYS A 449 16.87 6.07 -14.09
N SER A 450 18.04 6.41 -13.56
CA SER A 450 18.61 7.76 -13.73
C SER A 450 19.18 8.01 -15.14
N HIS A 451 19.27 7.00 -15.99
CA HIS A 451 19.60 7.18 -17.42
C HIS A 451 18.38 7.71 -18.19
N PRO A 452 18.55 8.74 -19.07
CA PRO A 452 17.42 9.40 -19.73
C PRO A 452 16.57 8.46 -20.61
N ASP A 453 17.18 7.45 -21.20
CA ASP A 453 16.50 6.50 -22.08
C ASP A 453 15.86 5.31 -21.33
N VAL A 454 16.10 5.16 -20.02
CA VAL A 454 15.51 4.08 -19.23
C VAL A 454 14.14 4.49 -18.70
N VAL A 455 13.13 3.71 -19.08
CA VAL A 455 11.75 3.87 -18.60
C VAL A 455 11.59 3.19 -17.24
N ASP A 456 12.01 1.93 -17.12
CA ASP A 456 11.94 1.17 -15.87
C ASP A 456 13.03 0.08 -15.85
N ALA A 457 13.34 -0.42 -14.64
CA ALA A 457 14.30 -1.51 -14.47
C ALA A 457 13.92 -2.39 -13.28
N LEU A 458 14.15 -3.70 -13.41
CA LEU A 458 14.14 -4.67 -12.31
C LEU A 458 15.47 -5.41 -12.28
N VAL A 459 16.05 -5.53 -11.10
CA VAL A 459 17.36 -6.15 -10.89
C VAL A 459 17.23 -7.39 -10.03
N VAL A 460 17.86 -8.48 -10.45
CA VAL A 460 17.80 -9.79 -9.78
C VAL A 460 19.16 -10.45 -9.75
N GLY A 461 19.34 -11.37 -8.80
CA GLY A 461 20.47 -12.30 -8.80
C GLY A 461 20.17 -13.52 -9.66
N VAL A 462 21.07 -13.84 -10.59
CA VAL A 462 21.02 -15.10 -11.34
C VAL A 462 22.21 -15.98 -10.97
N PRO A 463 22.13 -17.31 -11.09
CA PRO A 463 23.24 -18.19 -10.79
C PRO A 463 24.50 -17.85 -11.61
N ASP A 464 25.65 -17.84 -10.96
CA ASP A 464 26.96 -17.59 -11.57
C ASP A 464 27.99 -18.53 -10.95
N GLU A 465 28.72 -19.29 -11.80
CA GLU A 465 29.68 -20.31 -11.34
C GLU A 465 30.84 -19.72 -10.52
N ARG A 466 31.26 -18.49 -10.82
CA ARG A 466 32.42 -17.85 -10.20
C ARG A 466 32.04 -17.07 -8.93
N PHE A 467 30.87 -16.42 -8.91
CA PHE A 467 30.48 -15.47 -7.87
C PHE A 467 29.30 -15.96 -7.03
N GLY A 468 28.78 -17.17 -7.32
CA GLY A 468 27.57 -17.72 -6.70
C GLY A 468 26.31 -17.09 -7.28
N SER A 469 26.26 -15.76 -7.36
CA SER A 469 25.23 -15.02 -8.08
C SER A 469 25.83 -13.83 -8.84
N ALA A 470 25.31 -13.57 -10.04
CA ALA A 470 25.59 -12.35 -10.80
C ALA A 470 24.41 -11.38 -10.73
N VAL A 471 24.70 -10.10 -10.74
CA VAL A 471 23.67 -9.06 -10.88
C VAL A 471 23.19 -9.04 -12.32
N ALA A 472 21.87 -9.14 -12.51
CA ALA A 472 21.23 -9.12 -13.82
C ALA A 472 20.05 -8.16 -13.81
N ALA A 473 19.78 -7.49 -14.93
CA ALA A 473 18.75 -6.48 -15.04
C ALA A 473 17.80 -6.76 -16.22
N LEU A 474 16.49 -6.63 -15.98
CA LEU A 474 15.49 -6.34 -17.03
C LEU A 474 15.38 -4.82 -17.13
N VAL A 475 15.49 -4.28 -18.34
CA VAL A 475 15.45 -2.83 -18.56
C VAL A 475 14.47 -2.51 -19.68
N GLN A 476 13.52 -1.64 -19.39
CA GLN A 476 12.64 -1.05 -20.39
C GLN A 476 13.23 0.29 -20.83
N THR A 477 13.42 0.46 -22.12
CA THR A 477 13.98 1.69 -22.69
C THR A 477 13.00 2.37 -23.64
N ARG A 478 13.19 3.68 -23.88
CA ARG A 478 12.38 4.47 -24.83
C ARG A 478 12.78 4.16 -26.27
N ASP A 479 14.08 4.09 -26.49
CA ASP A 479 14.70 3.84 -27.77
C ASP A 479 15.66 2.64 -27.67
N ASP A 480 16.23 2.22 -28.78
CA ASP A 480 17.25 1.17 -28.81
C ASP A 480 18.54 1.71 -28.16
N VAL A 481 18.93 1.16 -27.04
CA VAL A 481 20.08 1.58 -26.24
C VAL A 481 21.08 0.44 -26.13
N ASP A 482 22.35 0.74 -26.39
CA ASP A 482 23.43 -0.21 -26.13
C ASP A 482 23.51 -0.53 -24.63
N THR A 483 23.34 -1.80 -24.30
CA THR A 483 23.39 -2.28 -22.91
C THR A 483 24.71 -1.98 -22.22
N GLY A 484 25.82 -1.88 -22.96
CA GLY A 484 27.13 -1.46 -22.44
C GLY A 484 27.09 -0.03 -21.87
N VAL A 485 26.36 0.88 -22.51
CA VAL A 485 26.18 2.25 -22.03
C VAL A 485 25.46 2.26 -20.69
N LEU A 486 24.42 1.42 -20.52
CA LEU A 486 23.67 1.30 -19.27
C LEU A 486 24.56 0.75 -18.14
N VAL A 487 25.38 -0.24 -18.43
CA VAL A 487 26.34 -0.81 -17.46
C VAL A 487 27.37 0.23 -17.01
N GLU A 488 27.95 0.98 -17.95
CA GLU A 488 28.91 2.05 -17.62
C GLU A 488 28.23 3.20 -16.86
N HIS A 489 26.97 3.51 -17.16
CA HIS A 489 26.20 4.48 -16.41
C HIS A 489 26.05 4.08 -14.93
N VAL A 490 25.77 2.79 -14.67
CA VAL A 490 25.74 2.25 -13.30
C VAL A 490 27.13 2.32 -12.65
N ARG A 491 28.19 1.92 -13.35
CA ARG A 491 29.57 1.97 -12.83
C ARG A 491 30.04 3.37 -12.49
N SER A 492 29.57 4.36 -13.18
CA SER A 492 29.90 5.77 -12.87
C SER A 492 29.28 6.28 -11.56
N ARG A 493 28.31 5.54 -11.00
CA ARG A 493 27.51 5.92 -9.81
C ARG A 493 27.68 5.00 -8.62
N LEU A 494 27.91 3.71 -8.91
CA LEU A 494 27.99 2.65 -7.91
C LEU A 494 29.33 1.91 -8.03
N ALA A 495 29.70 1.18 -6.98
CA ALA A 495 30.88 0.31 -7.01
C ALA A 495 30.77 -0.73 -8.13
N GLY A 496 31.85 -1.03 -8.82
CA GLY A 496 31.85 -1.84 -10.03
C GLY A 496 31.25 -3.25 -9.90
N TYR A 497 31.33 -3.86 -8.71
CA TYR A 497 30.73 -5.17 -8.44
C TYR A 497 29.17 -5.14 -8.41
N LYS A 498 28.56 -3.96 -8.25
CA LYS A 498 27.12 -3.75 -8.27
C LYS A 498 26.56 -3.62 -9.68
N ALA A 499 27.40 -3.31 -10.67
CA ALA A 499 26.96 -3.16 -12.04
C ALA A 499 26.42 -4.48 -12.60
N PRO A 500 25.29 -4.46 -13.35
CA PRO A 500 24.75 -5.65 -13.95
C PRO A 500 25.73 -6.31 -14.93
N ARG A 501 25.88 -7.62 -14.83
CA ARG A 501 26.65 -8.43 -15.80
C ARG A 501 25.80 -8.83 -17.00
N HIS A 502 24.49 -8.90 -16.80
CA HIS A 502 23.52 -9.26 -17.81
C HIS A 502 22.43 -8.20 -17.84
N VAL A 503 22.17 -7.63 -18.99
CA VAL A 503 21.10 -6.66 -19.21
C VAL A 503 20.24 -7.15 -20.36
N LEU A 504 18.97 -7.45 -20.05
CA LEU A 504 17.96 -7.82 -21.03
C LEU A 504 17.01 -6.63 -21.22
N VAL A 505 17.02 -6.07 -22.44
CA VAL A 505 16.07 -5.01 -22.82
C VAL A 505 14.73 -5.65 -23.17
N VAL A 506 13.65 -5.07 -22.66
CA VAL A 506 12.27 -5.57 -22.80
C VAL A 506 11.29 -4.43 -23.01
N ASP A 507 10.15 -4.73 -23.64
CA ASP A 507 9.07 -3.74 -23.81
C ASP A 507 8.35 -3.41 -22.49
N ASP A 508 8.34 -4.34 -21.54
CA ASP A 508 7.75 -4.19 -20.21
C ASP A 508 8.51 -5.07 -19.21
N VAL A 509 8.97 -4.49 -18.11
CA VAL A 509 9.64 -5.23 -17.02
C VAL A 509 8.70 -6.15 -16.23
N GLY A 510 7.37 -6.01 -16.39
CA GLY A 510 6.38 -6.88 -15.78
C GLY A 510 6.12 -6.60 -14.31
N ARG A 511 5.99 -5.33 -13.94
CA ARG A 511 5.54 -4.99 -12.58
C ARG A 511 4.12 -5.45 -12.34
N GLY A 512 3.85 -5.83 -11.11
CA GLY A 512 2.48 -6.06 -10.67
C GLY A 512 1.63 -4.80 -10.83
N PRO A 513 0.31 -4.94 -10.88
CA PRO A 513 -0.60 -3.80 -11.11
C PRO A 513 -0.66 -2.77 -9.98
N ASN A 514 -0.07 -3.10 -8.83
CA ASN A 514 0.20 -2.17 -7.72
C ASN A 514 1.58 -1.48 -7.86
N GLY A 515 2.21 -1.58 -9.04
CA GLY A 515 3.54 -1.07 -9.30
C GLY A 515 4.69 -1.87 -8.68
N LYS A 516 4.40 -2.89 -7.83
CA LYS A 516 5.45 -3.65 -7.15
C LYS A 516 6.21 -4.54 -8.13
N ALA A 517 7.53 -4.67 -7.88
CA ALA A 517 8.39 -5.57 -8.60
C ALA A 517 7.98 -7.03 -8.39
N ASP A 518 7.88 -7.79 -9.49
CA ASP A 518 7.83 -9.24 -9.45
C ASP A 518 9.23 -9.80 -9.75
N TYR A 519 10.06 -9.85 -8.72
CA TYR A 519 11.44 -10.34 -8.86
C TYR A 519 11.52 -11.81 -9.25
N VAL A 520 10.49 -12.61 -8.94
CA VAL A 520 10.44 -14.03 -9.32
C VAL A 520 10.23 -14.15 -10.83
N ALA A 521 9.23 -13.45 -11.38
CA ALA A 521 8.98 -13.42 -12.80
C ALA A 521 10.17 -12.80 -13.58
N ALA A 522 10.74 -11.71 -13.08
CA ALA A 522 11.92 -11.07 -13.66
C ALA A 522 13.11 -12.03 -13.76
N ARG A 523 13.39 -12.75 -12.66
CA ARG A 523 14.45 -13.74 -12.61
C ARG A 523 14.22 -14.88 -13.61
N THR A 524 13.01 -15.44 -13.63
CA THR A 524 12.65 -16.50 -14.58
C THR A 524 12.84 -16.07 -16.04
N ARG A 525 12.46 -14.82 -16.38
CA ARG A 525 12.65 -14.26 -17.73
C ARG A 525 14.13 -14.17 -18.12
N ILE A 526 14.97 -13.66 -17.20
CA ILE A 526 16.42 -13.53 -17.45
C ILE A 526 17.08 -14.91 -17.53
N GLU A 527 16.76 -15.85 -16.64
CA GLU A 527 17.30 -17.21 -16.67
C GLU A 527 16.92 -17.94 -17.97
N ALA A 528 15.68 -17.78 -18.44
CA ALA A 528 15.24 -18.32 -19.73
C ALA A 528 16.01 -17.71 -20.91
N TRP A 529 16.26 -16.40 -20.88
CA TRP A 529 17.05 -15.71 -21.90
C TRP A 529 18.51 -16.16 -21.89
N LEU A 530 19.12 -16.31 -20.69
CA LEU A 530 20.51 -16.80 -20.58
C LEU A 530 20.67 -18.26 -21.02
N ALA A 531 19.64 -19.07 -20.84
CA ALA A 531 19.63 -20.47 -21.27
C ALA A 531 19.35 -20.65 -22.80
N ALA A 532 18.81 -19.62 -23.45
CA ALA A 532 18.53 -19.68 -24.88
C ALA A 532 19.86 -19.79 -25.67
N PRO A 533 19.98 -20.74 -26.66
CA PRO A 533 21.17 -20.81 -27.49
C PRO A 533 21.37 -19.49 -28.24
N ALA A 534 22.60 -18.97 -28.20
CA ALA A 534 22.95 -17.77 -28.95
C ALA A 534 22.55 -17.94 -30.40
N THR A 535 21.54 -17.22 -30.86
CA THR A 535 21.21 -17.14 -32.28
C THR A 535 22.38 -16.44 -32.96
N ILE A 536 23.22 -17.24 -33.61
CA ILE A 536 24.26 -16.71 -34.51
C ILE A 536 23.50 -16.03 -35.64
N PRO A 537 23.66 -14.72 -35.87
CA PRO A 537 23.09 -14.10 -37.04
C PRO A 537 23.78 -14.73 -38.26
N GLU A 538 23.00 -15.40 -39.10
CA GLU A 538 23.49 -15.81 -40.41
C GLU A 538 23.97 -14.54 -41.14
N ARG A 539 25.23 -14.60 -41.63
CA ARG A 539 25.90 -13.54 -42.40
C ARG A 539 25.30 -13.39 -43.77
#